data_6d81e6ee56d732dd35ea5d103c118072
#
_entry.id   6d81e6ee56d732dd35ea5d103c118072
#
_cell.length_a   1.000
_cell.length_b   1.000
_cell.length_c   1.000
_cell.angle_alpha   90.00
_cell.angle_beta   90.00
_cell.angle_gamma   90.00
#
_symmetry.space_group_name_H-M   'P 1'
#
loop_
_entity.id
_entity.type
_entity.pdbx_description
1 polymer ?
#
loop_
_entity_poly.entity_id
_entity_poly.type
_entity_poly.pdbx_seq_one_letter_code
_entity_poly.pdbx_strand_id
1 'polypeptide(L)'
;MDIARVAKVIKGGRRFAFRTTIVVGDNKGRIGIGIGKARAVPDSIRKASERARRNMVTVAVFNQTVPYEITARYGGAKVFLKPASPGTGILAGGGVRAVLEVAGVHNILSKSQGSSNTLNVAMATLEALKQLRSPEMIAEMRGKQVEDVLPFWERAARYQQRKTLDVVKQKQQDERKANKGKTAGEVVAEASGRRKESES
;
A
#
# COMPACT_ATOMS: atom_id res chain seq x y z
N MET A 1 -0.23 -13.50 -15.28
CA MET A 1 0.25 -14.80 -15.83
C MET A 1 0.83 -14.55 -17.22
N ASP A 2 2.02 -15.09 -17.49
CA ASP A 2 2.70 -14.99 -18.79
C ASP A 2 3.09 -16.40 -19.26
N ILE A 3 2.71 -16.78 -20.48
CA ILE A 3 2.96 -18.11 -21.05
C ILE A 3 3.75 -17.96 -22.33
N ALA A 4 4.96 -18.50 -22.36
CA ALA A 4 5.82 -18.49 -23.52
C ALA A 4 6.12 -19.92 -24.00
N ARG A 5 5.95 -20.20 -25.31
CA ARG A 5 6.40 -21.42 -25.93
C ARG A 5 7.90 -21.33 -26.18
N VAL A 6 8.67 -22.24 -25.59
CA VAL A 6 10.12 -22.30 -25.72
C VAL A 6 10.54 -23.59 -26.42
N ALA A 7 11.63 -23.56 -27.17
CA ALA A 7 12.15 -24.72 -27.87
C ALA A 7 13.59 -24.98 -27.48
N LYS A 8 13.95 -26.25 -27.35
CA LYS A 8 15.34 -26.73 -27.30
C LYS A 8 15.68 -27.40 -28.63
N VAL A 9 16.70 -26.94 -29.30
CA VAL A 9 17.21 -27.54 -30.53
C VAL A 9 18.02 -28.77 -30.16
N ILE A 10 17.76 -29.88 -30.86
CA ILE A 10 18.44 -31.16 -30.71
C ILE A 10 18.86 -31.68 -32.10
N LYS A 11 19.73 -32.69 -32.15
CA LYS A 11 19.98 -33.42 -33.39
C LYS A 11 18.66 -33.99 -33.92
N GLY A 12 18.26 -33.61 -35.13
CA GLY A 12 17.01 -34.06 -35.78
C GLY A 12 15.77 -33.18 -35.51
N GLY A 13 15.90 -31.99 -34.86
CA GLY A 13 14.74 -31.08 -34.74
C GLY A 13 14.69 -30.24 -33.49
N ARG A 14 13.47 -29.83 -33.14
CA ARG A 14 13.20 -28.92 -31.98
C ARG A 14 12.21 -29.58 -31.01
N ARG A 15 12.58 -29.64 -29.73
CA ARG A 15 11.65 -30.06 -28.66
C ARG A 15 11.01 -28.83 -28.03
N PHE A 16 9.69 -28.71 -28.15
CA PHE A 16 8.93 -27.62 -27.60
C PHE A 16 8.52 -27.89 -26.13
N ALA A 17 8.44 -26.82 -25.39
CA ALA A 17 7.90 -26.80 -24.03
C ALA A 17 7.25 -25.45 -23.76
N PHE A 18 6.37 -25.37 -22.76
CA PHE A 18 5.76 -24.12 -22.28
C PHE A 18 6.46 -23.69 -21.01
N ARG A 19 6.85 -22.41 -20.99
CA ARG A 19 7.35 -21.74 -19.79
C ARG A 19 6.28 -20.76 -19.32
N THR A 20 5.80 -20.94 -18.10
CA THR A 20 4.77 -20.10 -17.49
C THR A 20 5.38 -19.36 -16.31
N THR A 21 5.17 -18.06 -16.26
CA THR A 21 5.48 -17.21 -15.11
C THR A 21 4.18 -16.80 -14.44
N ILE A 22 4.06 -17.09 -13.14
CA ILE A 22 2.87 -16.79 -12.35
C ILE A 22 3.27 -15.94 -11.15
N VAL A 23 2.45 -14.94 -10.86
CA VAL A 23 2.48 -14.17 -9.63
C VAL A 23 1.26 -14.56 -8.79
N VAL A 24 1.47 -14.84 -7.52
CA VAL A 24 0.42 -15.21 -6.53
C VAL A 24 0.56 -14.26 -5.34
N GLY A 25 -0.55 -13.85 -4.75
CA GLY A 25 -0.55 -13.07 -3.51
C GLY A 25 -1.95 -13.01 -2.89
N ASP A 26 -2.04 -12.36 -1.76
CA ASP A 26 -3.24 -12.25 -0.94
C ASP A 26 -3.87 -10.85 -0.92
N ASN A 27 -3.37 -9.93 -1.75
CA ASN A 27 -3.73 -8.50 -1.75
C ASN A 27 -3.49 -7.78 -0.40
N LYS A 28 -2.71 -8.41 0.50
CA LYS A 28 -2.38 -7.90 1.84
C LYS A 28 -0.86 -7.81 2.06
N GLY A 29 -0.10 -7.67 0.98
CA GLY A 29 1.35 -7.54 1.03
C GLY A 29 2.11 -8.86 0.98
N ARG A 30 1.48 -10.02 0.80
CA ARG A 30 2.19 -11.29 0.60
C ARG A 30 2.18 -11.64 -0.87
N ILE A 31 3.38 -11.82 -1.45
CA ILE A 31 3.56 -12.03 -2.89
C ILE A 31 4.56 -13.16 -3.12
N GLY A 32 4.27 -14.01 -4.10
CA GLY A 32 5.19 -15.03 -4.58
C GLY A 32 5.25 -15.04 -6.10
N ILE A 33 6.44 -15.24 -6.66
CA ILE A 33 6.66 -15.43 -8.10
C ILE A 33 7.18 -16.84 -8.34
N GLY A 34 6.56 -17.54 -9.28
CA GLY A 34 6.93 -18.89 -9.64
C GLY A 34 7.06 -19.08 -11.15
N ILE A 35 8.00 -19.92 -11.53
CA ILE A 35 8.23 -20.31 -12.92
C ILE A 35 7.99 -21.81 -13.05
N GLY A 36 7.14 -22.19 -13.99
CA GLY A 36 6.91 -23.57 -14.38
C GLY A 36 7.37 -23.84 -15.82
N LYS A 37 7.90 -25.01 -16.08
CA LYS A 37 8.21 -25.50 -17.42
C LYS A 37 7.69 -26.91 -17.56
N ALA A 38 6.90 -27.18 -18.61
CA ALA A 38 6.36 -28.51 -18.92
C ALA A 38 6.09 -28.62 -20.42
N ARG A 39 5.76 -29.85 -20.88
CA ARG A 39 5.33 -30.11 -22.27
C ARG A 39 3.91 -29.65 -22.51
N ALA A 40 3.03 -29.76 -21.51
CA ALA A 40 1.65 -29.29 -21.55
C ALA A 40 1.50 -27.98 -20.78
N VAL A 41 0.58 -27.11 -21.22
CA VAL A 41 0.30 -25.82 -20.57
C VAL A 41 -0.26 -26.01 -19.15
N PRO A 42 -1.26 -26.89 -18.88
CA PRO A 42 -1.78 -27.08 -17.52
C PRO A 42 -0.72 -27.48 -16.50
N ASP A 43 0.17 -28.39 -16.89
CA ASP A 43 1.28 -28.84 -16.02
C ASP A 43 2.28 -27.73 -15.73
N SER A 44 2.54 -26.86 -16.71
CA SER A 44 3.44 -25.72 -16.50
C SER A 44 2.84 -24.70 -15.54
N ILE A 45 1.52 -24.46 -15.61
CA ILE A 45 0.77 -23.60 -14.70
C ILE A 45 0.79 -24.17 -13.28
N ARG A 46 0.45 -25.46 -13.11
CA ARG A 46 0.47 -26.14 -11.80
C ARG A 46 1.84 -25.99 -11.12
N LYS A 47 2.93 -26.33 -11.82
CA LYS A 47 4.28 -26.21 -11.31
C LYS A 47 4.66 -24.77 -10.96
N ALA A 48 4.25 -23.79 -11.77
CA ALA A 48 4.52 -22.39 -11.50
C ALA A 48 3.77 -21.91 -10.25
N SER A 49 2.49 -22.27 -10.10
CA SER A 49 1.67 -21.91 -8.94
C SER A 49 2.20 -22.50 -7.64
N GLU A 50 2.59 -23.77 -7.63
CA GLU A 50 3.20 -24.41 -6.46
C GLU A 50 4.50 -23.71 -6.04
N ARG A 51 5.37 -23.38 -7.01
CA ARG A 51 6.61 -22.65 -6.74
C ARG A 51 6.34 -21.22 -6.23
N ALA A 52 5.37 -20.51 -6.80
CA ALA A 52 5.00 -19.19 -6.36
C ALA A 52 4.53 -19.21 -4.90
N ARG A 53 3.68 -20.17 -4.53
CA ARG A 53 3.20 -20.33 -3.14
C ARG A 53 4.32 -20.66 -2.15
N ARG A 54 5.29 -21.47 -2.55
CA ARG A 54 6.47 -21.78 -1.69
C ARG A 54 7.37 -20.57 -1.47
N ASN A 55 7.47 -19.69 -2.47
CA ASN A 55 8.35 -18.54 -2.47
C ASN A 55 7.61 -17.24 -2.11
N MET A 56 6.59 -17.30 -1.27
CA MET A 56 5.88 -16.10 -0.81
C MET A 56 6.73 -15.27 0.15
N VAL A 57 6.74 -13.97 -0.07
CA VAL A 57 7.45 -12.98 0.74
C VAL A 57 6.46 -11.92 1.17
N THR A 58 6.61 -11.43 2.41
CA THR A 58 5.83 -10.31 2.92
C THR A 58 6.54 -8.99 2.59
N VAL A 59 5.81 -8.03 2.08
CA VAL A 59 6.30 -6.70 1.71
C VAL A 59 5.50 -5.62 2.43
N ALA A 60 6.14 -4.48 2.70
CA ALA A 60 5.50 -3.35 3.38
C ALA A 60 4.61 -2.58 2.37
N VAL A 61 3.31 -2.71 2.48
CA VAL A 61 2.32 -1.90 1.77
C VAL A 61 1.75 -0.88 2.76
N PHE A 62 1.69 0.39 2.36
CA PHE A 62 1.20 1.47 3.19
C PHE A 62 0.07 2.21 2.47
N ASN A 63 -1.14 2.22 3.06
CA ASN A 63 -2.33 2.90 2.51
C ASN A 63 -2.55 2.66 1.01
N GLN A 64 -2.46 1.39 0.56
CA GLN A 64 -2.59 0.98 -0.85
C GLN A 64 -1.54 1.61 -1.79
N THR A 65 -0.43 2.12 -1.25
CA THR A 65 0.69 2.66 -2.01
C THR A 65 2.03 2.22 -1.38
N VAL A 66 3.13 2.74 -1.88
CA VAL A 66 4.47 2.55 -1.30
C VAL A 66 4.84 3.78 -0.46
N PRO A 67 5.60 3.63 0.63
CA PRO A 67 5.91 4.75 1.53
C PRO A 67 6.83 5.81 0.91
N TYR A 68 7.71 5.41 0.00
CA TYR A 68 8.67 6.31 -0.68
C TYR A 68 9.05 5.76 -2.05
N GLU A 69 9.74 6.57 -2.83
CA GLU A 69 10.25 6.18 -4.14
C GLU A 69 11.45 5.23 -4.00
N ILE A 70 11.46 4.20 -4.84
CA ILE A 70 12.51 3.20 -4.85
C ILE A 70 12.83 2.73 -6.26
N THR A 71 14.08 2.39 -6.45
CA THR A 71 14.56 1.78 -7.70
C THR A 71 15.28 0.48 -7.39
N ALA A 72 14.88 -0.61 -8.02
CA ALA A 72 15.59 -1.88 -7.91
C ALA A 72 15.94 -2.44 -9.28
N ARG A 73 16.92 -3.36 -9.29
CA ARG A 73 17.40 -4.04 -10.49
C ARG A 73 17.38 -5.55 -10.27
N TYR A 74 17.03 -6.27 -11.32
CA TYR A 74 17.17 -7.72 -11.37
C TYR A 74 17.59 -8.15 -12.78
N GLY A 75 18.76 -8.80 -12.90
CA GLY A 75 19.34 -9.04 -14.21
C GLY A 75 19.51 -7.75 -15.01
N GLY A 76 18.99 -7.71 -16.24
CA GLY A 76 19.02 -6.52 -17.10
C GLY A 76 17.81 -5.58 -16.93
N ALA A 77 16.85 -5.87 -16.05
CA ALA A 77 15.70 -5.03 -15.82
C ALA A 77 15.93 -4.09 -14.63
N LYS A 78 15.50 -2.83 -14.77
CA LYS A 78 15.48 -1.81 -13.72
C LYS A 78 14.05 -1.31 -13.58
N VAL A 79 13.50 -1.32 -12.38
CA VAL A 79 12.14 -0.85 -12.10
C VAL A 79 12.23 0.30 -11.10
N PHE A 80 11.56 1.40 -11.44
CA PHE A 80 11.35 2.56 -10.58
C PHE A 80 9.90 2.55 -10.11
N LEU A 81 9.68 2.70 -8.81
CA LEU A 81 8.37 2.81 -8.17
C LEU A 81 8.31 4.14 -7.42
N LYS A 82 7.20 4.86 -7.59
CA LYS A 82 6.95 6.13 -6.90
C LYS A 82 5.54 6.11 -6.32
N PRO A 83 5.36 6.51 -5.05
CA PRO A 83 4.04 6.60 -4.45
C PRO A 83 3.17 7.63 -5.19
N ALA A 84 1.86 7.39 -5.22
CA ALA A 84 0.88 8.27 -5.84
C ALA A 84 -0.29 8.54 -4.88
N SER A 85 -0.98 9.65 -5.10
CA SER A 85 -2.16 10.03 -4.33
C SER A 85 -3.32 9.03 -4.54
N PRO A 86 -4.23 8.90 -3.57
CA PRO A 86 -5.42 8.07 -3.71
C PRO A 86 -6.22 8.46 -4.97
N GLY A 87 -6.68 7.45 -5.71
CA GLY A 87 -7.43 7.63 -6.96
C GLY A 87 -6.58 7.68 -8.23
N THR A 88 -5.24 7.70 -8.13
CA THR A 88 -4.35 7.66 -9.30
C THR A 88 -4.42 6.34 -10.04
N GLY A 89 -4.65 5.23 -9.34
CA GLY A 89 -4.59 3.90 -9.91
C GLY A 89 -3.16 3.40 -10.13
N ILE A 90 -3.02 2.23 -10.79
CA ILE A 90 -1.73 1.61 -11.09
C ILE A 90 -1.26 2.03 -12.48
N LEU A 91 -0.31 2.95 -12.54
CA LEU A 91 0.36 3.34 -13.79
C LEU A 91 1.65 2.54 -13.93
N ALA A 92 1.54 1.36 -14.56
CA ALA A 92 2.61 0.38 -14.65
C ALA A 92 2.56 -0.43 -15.94
N GLY A 93 3.73 -0.88 -16.41
CA GLY A 93 3.81 -1.90 -17.47
C GLY A 93 3.30 -3.26 -16.99
N GLY A 94 2.89 -4.14 -17.91
CA GLY A 94 2.17 -5.38 -17.59
C GLY A 94 2.85 -6.27 -16.54
N GLY A 95 4.16 -6.48 -16.62
CA GLY A 95 4.89 -7.29 -15.64
C GLY A 95 4.94 -6.65 -14.24
N VAL A 96 5.07 -5.32 -14.16
CA VAL A 96 5.04 -4.57 -12.89
C VAL A 96 3.63 -4.55 -12.34
N ARG A 97 2.63 -4.25 -13.19
CA ARG A 97 1.22 -4.18 -12.81
C ARG A 97 0.74 -5.47 -12.14
N ALA A 98 1.02 -6.61 -12.75
CA ALA A 98 0.62 -7.91 -12.21
C ALA A 98 1.16 -8.18 -10.80
N VAL A 99 2.39 -7.72 -10.49
CA VAL A 99 2.97 -7.87 -9.14
C VAL A 99 2.31 -6.91 -8.16
N LEU A 100 2.06 -5.66 -8.55
CA LEU A 100 1.47 -4.63 -7.69
C LEU A 100 0.01 -4.90 -7.34
N GLU A 101 -0.80 -5.35 -8.32
CA GLU A 101 -2.20 -5.73 -8.11
C GLU A 101 -2.33 -6.84 -7.05
N VAL A 102 -1.52 -7.89 -7.21
CA VAL A 102 -1.52 -9.04 -6.28
C VAL A 102 -0.93 -8.69 -4.91
N ALA A 103 -0.10 -7.63 -4.84
CA ALA A 103 0.41 -7.06 -3.60
C ALA A 103 -0.64 -6.27 -2.80
N GLY A 104 -1.71 -5.82 -3.46
CA GLY A 104 -2.69 -4.90 -2.88
C GLY A 104 -2.27 -3.43 -2.96
N VAL A 105 -1.36 -3.10 -3.88
CA VAL A 105 -0.97 -1.70 -4.16
C VAL A 105 -1.84 -1.19 -5.29
N HIS A 106 -2.61 -0.13 -5.05
CA HIS A 106 -3.58 0.42 -6.00
C HIS A 106 -3.23 1.82 -6.51
N ASN A 107 -2.38 2.58 -5.80
CA ASN A 107 -2.03 3.94 -6.16
C ASN A 107 -0.51 4.06 -6.29
N ILE A 108 0.00 3.97 -7.52
CA ILE A 108 1.43 3.97 -7.77
C ILE A 108 1.79 4.38 -9.20
N LEU A 109 2.90 5.10 -9.32
CA LEU A 109 3.56 5.39 -10.59
C LEU A 109 4.76 4.47 -10.73
N SER A 110 4.95 3.86 -11.87
CA SER A 110 6.11 3.02 -12.14
C SER A 110 6.67 3.19 -13.54
N LYS A 111 7.97 2.91 -13.66
CA LYS A 111 8.65 2.83 -14.96
C LYS A 111 9.63 1.68 -14.97
N SER A 112 9.47 0.79 -15.95
CA SER A 112 10.47 -0.24 -16.24
C SER A 112 11.44 0.26 -17.31
N GLN A 113 12.73 -0.04 -17.13
CA GLN A 113 13.84 0.33 -18.00
C GLN A 113 14.75 -0.87 -18.22
N GLY A 114 15.55 -0.84 -19.28
CA GLY A 114 16.48 -1.92 -19.62
C GLY A 114 15.75 -3.09 -20.27
N SER A 115 15.84 -4.28 -19.70
CA SER A 115 15.24 -5.49 -20.28
C SER A 115 13.72 -5.48 -20.28
N SER A 116 13.11 -5.84 -21.39
CA SER A 116 11.67 -6.03 -21.55
C SER A 116 11.20 -7.45 -21.16
N ASN A 117 12.10 -8.32 -20.66
CA ASN A 117 11.73 -9.66 -20.24
C ASN A 117 10.79 -9.62 -19.02
N THR A 118 9.55 -10.08 -19.19
CA THR A 118 8.48 -10.05 -18.19
C THR A 118 8.90 -10.64 -16.85
N LEU A 119 9.66 -11.74 -16.87
CA LEU A 119 10.18 -12.35 -15.66
C LEU A 119 11.14 -11.43 -14.91
N ASN A 120 12.13 -10.86 -15.63
CA ASN A 120 13.12 -9.99 -15.00
C ASN A 120 12.46 -8.73 -14.43
N VAL A 121 11.49 -8.17 -15.14
CA VAL A 121 10.70 -7.01 -14.68
C VAL A 121 9.90 -7.37 -13.44
N ALA A 122 9.21 -8.51 -13.40
CA ALA A 122 8.47 -8.96 -12.23
C ALA A 122 9.39 -9.20 -11.01
N MET A 123 10.54 -9.83 -11.22
CA MET A 123 11.54 -10.05 -10.14
C MET A 123 12.13 -8.73 -9.64
N ALA A 124 12.45 -7.78 -10.54
CA ALA A 124 12.93 -6.47 -10.15
C ALA A 124 11.89 -5.70 -9.32
N THR A 125 10.60 -5.84 -9.66
CA THR A 125 9.50 -5.27 -8.87
C THR A 125 9.41 -5.91 -7.49
N LEU A 126 9.52 -7.23 -7.39
CA LEU A 126 9.53 -7.93 -6.11
C LEU A 126 10.72 -7.50 -5.24
N GLU A 127 11.91 -7.36 -5.83
CA GLU A 127 13.09 -6.85 -5.12
C GLU A 127 12.91 -5.40 -4.65
N ALA A 128 12.27 -4.53 -5.46
CA ALA A 128 11.93 -3.18 -5.04
C ALA A 128 11.00 -3.20 -3.81
N LEU A 129 9.97 -4.03 -3.84
CA LEU A 129 9.02 -4.14 -2.73
C LEU A 129 9.64 -4.74 -1.46
N LYS A 130 10.57 -5.68 -1.57
CA LYS A 130 11.31 -6.25 -0.43
C LYS A 130 12.20 -5.24 0.28
N GLN A 131 12.77 -4.30 -0.46
CA GLN A 131 13.64 -3.25 0.08
C GLN A 131 12.86 -2.15 0.79
N LEU A 132 11.53 -2.09 0.62
CA LEU A 132 10.69 -1.10 1.30
C LEU A 132 10.66 -1.38 2.81
N ARG A 133 10.80 -0.32 3.57
CA ARG A 133 10.65 -0.31 5.03
C ARG A 133 9.38 0.43 5.41
N SER A 134 8.78 0.06 6.54
CA SER A 134 7.62 0.78 7.04
C SER A 134 7.98 2.24 7.40
N PRO A 135 7.04 3.19 7.27
CA PRO A 135 7.29 4.58 7.66
C PRO A 135 7.73 4.73 9.11
N GLU A 136 7.22 3.87 10.00
CA GLU A 136 7.58 3.84 11.41
C GLU A 136 9.06 3.51 11.62
N MET A 137 9.54 2.45 10.97
CA MET A 137 10.96 2.04 11.02
C MET A 137 11.88 3.14 10.47
N ILE A 138 11.46 3.85 9.42
CA ILE A 138 12.24 4.95 8.85
C ILE A 138 12.26 6.16 9.78
N ALA A 139 11.13 6.48 10.42
CA ALA A 139 11.03 7.55 11.38
C ALA A 139 11.96 7.30 12.57
N GLU A 140 11.96 6.10 13.12
CA GLU A 140 12.85 5.66 14.18
C GLU A 140 14.32 5.79 13.79
N MET A 141 14.69 5.26 12.60
CA MET A 141 16.07 5.35 12.09
C MET A 141 16.55 6.79 11.87
N ARG A 142 15.65 7.71 11.55
CA ARG A 142 15.96 9.13 11.30
C ARG A 142 15.77 10.02 12.52
N GLY A 143 15.27 9.49 13.63
CA GLY A 143 14.93 10.27 14.84
C GLY A 143 13.88 11.35 14.58
N LYS A 144 12.93 11.09 13.64
CA LYS A 144 11.87 12.02 13.25
C LYS A 144 10.50 11.47 13.60
N GLN A 145 9.49 12.36 13.63
CA GLN A 145 8.10 11.93 13.75
C GLN A 145 7.68 11.16 12.49
N VAL A 146 6.81 10.15 12.65
CA VAL A 146 6.29 9.36 11.52
C VAL A 146 5.63 10.26 10.47
N GLU A 147 4.99 11.33 10.89
CA GLU A 147 4.31 12.30 10.03
C GLU A 147 5.26 13.01 9.05
N ASP A 148 6.50 13.28 9.46
CA ASP A 148 7.50 13.95 8.62
C ASP A 148 8.05 13.05 7.50
N VAL A 149 7.91 11.75 7.67
CA VAL A 149 8.40 10.75 6.72
C VAL A 149 7.34 10.37 5.67
N LEU A 150 6.05 10.63 5.97
CA LEU A 150 4.95 10.31 5.06
C LEU A 150 4.98 11.15 3.78
N PRO A 151 4.40 10.65 2.66
CA PRO A 151 4.19 11.44 1.45
C PRO A 151 3.40 12.71 1.73
N PHE A 152 3.62 13.77 0.94
CA PHE A 152 3.07 15.11 1.22
C PHE A 152 1.53 15.13 1.26
N TRP A 153 0.85 14.34 0.43
CA TRP A 153 -0.63 14.25 0.43
C TRP A 153 -1.19 13.59 1.68
N GLU A 154 -0.48 12.60 2.23
CA GLU A 154 -0.84 11.98 3.51
C GLU A 154 -0.67 12.99 4.67
N ARG A 155 0.40 13.76 4.65
CA ARG A 155 0.62 14.85 5.61
C ARG A 155 -0.48 15.90 5.51
N ALA A 156 -0.82 16.32 4.29
CA ALA A 156 -1.90 17.27 4.05
C ALA A 156 -3.27 16.74 4.53
N ALA A 157 -3.59 15.47 4.22
CA ALA A 157 -4.84 14.84 4.68
C ALA A 157 -4.92 14.76 6.20
N ARG A 158 -3.85 14.33 6.88
CA ARG A 158 -3.79 14.29 8.35
C ARG A 158 -3.90 15.67 8.99
N TYR A 159 -3.26 16.67 8.39
CA TYR A 159 -3.37 18.05 8.85
C TYR A 159 -4.82 18.55 8.78
N GLN A 160 -5.53 18.29 7.68
CA GLN A 160 -6.94 18.64 7.53
C GLN A 160 -7.82 17.92 8.57
N GLN A 161 -7.58 16.62 8.78
CA GLN A 161 -8.31 15.85 9.79
C GLN A 161 -8.09 16.38 11.20
N ARG A 162 -6.86 16.73 11.58
CA ARG A 162 -6.55 17.35 12.88
C ARG A 162 -7.29 18.66 13.05
N LYS A 163 -7.21 19.55 12.07
CA LYS A 163 -7.90 20.83 12.08
C LYS A 163 -9.42 20.66 12.28
N THR A 164 -10.02 19.70 11.59
CA THR A 164 -11.45 19.40 11.74
C THR A 164 -11.78 18.88 13.15
N LEU A 165 -10.95 17.97 13.67
CA LEU A 165 -11.13 17.44 15.04
C LEU A 165 -10.96 18.52 16.11
N ASP A 166 -10.03 19.44 15.94
CA ASP A 166 -9.81 20.54 16.88
C ASP A 166 -11.00 21.50 16.90
N VAL A 167 -11.56 21.82 15.71
CA VAL A 167 -12.77 22.62 15.59
C VAL A 167 -13.97 21.93 16.26
N VAL A 168 -14.13 20.62 16.08
CA VAL A 168 -15.20 19.85 16.72
C VAL A 168 -15.03 19.83 18.25
N LYS A 169 -13.80 19.62 18.74
CA LYS A 169 -13.50 19.66 20.18
C LYS A 169 -13.76 21.02 20.78
N GLN A 170 -13.38 22.09 20.09
CA GLN A 170 -13.68 23.45 20.54
C GLN A 170 -15.19 23.70 20.65
N LYS A 171 -15.95 23.35 19.61
CA LYS A 171 -17.43 23.46 19.65
C LYS A 171 -18.04 22.70 20.83
N GLN A 172 -17.61 21.48 21.07
CA GLN A 172 -18.09 20.68 22.21
C GLN A 172 -17.70 21.29 23.56
N GLN A 173 -16.53 21.90 23.66
CA GLN A 173 -16.15 22.62 24.90
C GLN A 173 -16.97 23.88 25.12
N ASP A 174 -17.24 24.61 24.07
CA ASP A 174 -18.06 25.82 24.14
C ASP A 174 -19.54 25.51 24.49
N GLU A 175 -20.08 24.43 23.89
CA GLU A 175 -21.41 23.91 24.27
C GLU A 175 -21.48 23.46 25.74
N ARG A 176 -20.46 22.78 26.23
CA ARG A 176 -20.37 22.38 27.65
C ARG A 176 -20.24 23.56 28.58
N LYS A 177 -19.51 24.62 28.20
CA LYS A 177 -19.41 25.86 28.97
C LYS A 177 -20.72 26.61 28.98
N ALA A 178 -21.38 26.69 27.80
CA ALA A 178 -22.70 27.33 27.69
C ALA A 178 -23.78 26.61 28.52
N ASN A 179 -23.77 25.27 28.53
CA ASN A 179 -24.69 24.49 29.35
C ASN A 179 -24.41 24.63 30.86
N LYS A 180 -23.13 24.68 31.26
CA LYS A 180 -22.76 24.95 32.65
C LYS A 180 -23.18 26.36 33.10
N GLY A 181 -23.13 27.35 32.21
CA GLY A 181 -23.57 28.69 32.48
C GLY A 181 -25.10 28.78 32.64
N LYS A 182 -25.87 28.02 31.86
CA LYS A 182 -27.33 27.96 31.97
C LYS A 182 -27.78 27.30 33.28
N THR A 183 -27.21 26.16 33.65
CA THR A 183 -27.53 25.49 34.93
C THR A 183 -27.13 26.34 36.15
N ALA A 184 -26.01 27.07 36.10
CA ALA A 184 -25.63 27.99 37.16
C ALA A 184 -26.58 29.20 37.26
N GLY A 185 -27.05 29.73 36.11
CA GLY A 185 -28.03 30.81 36.07
C GLY A 185 -29.41 30.40 36.60
N GLU A 186 -29.86 29.17 36.26
CA GLU A 186 -31.11 28.61 36.77
C GLU A 186 -31.07 28.39 38.29
N VAL A 187 -29.97 27.87 38.82
CA VAL A 187 -29.78 27.66 40.27
C VAL A 187 -29.73 29.01 41.02
N VAL A 188 -29.13 30.05 40.45
CA VAL A 188 -29.10 31.38 41.03
C VAL A 188 -30.47 32.05 40.99
N ALA A 189 -31.24 31.87 39.90
CA ALA A 189 -32.60 32.37 39.75
C ALA A 189 -33.57 31.70 40.79
N GLU A 190 -33.44 30.39 40.97
CA GLU A 190 -34.22 29.62 41.93
C GLU A 190 -33.88 29.97 43.38
N ALA A 191 -32.62 30.25 43.69
CA ALA A 191 -32.18 30.71 44.98
C ALA A 191 -32.65 32.14 45.30
N SER A 192 -32.72 33.02 44.29
CA SER A 192 -33.23 34.39 44.46
C SER A 192 -34.76 34.47 44.57
N GLY A 193 -35.48 33.52 43.93
CA GLY A 193 -36.93 33.36 44.07
C GLY A 193 -37.37 32.95 45.47
N ARG A 194 -36.70 31.98 46.07
CA ARG A 194 -36.97 31.50 47.44
C ARG A 194 -36.71 32.54 48.53
N ARG A 195 -35.83 33.52 48.31
CA ARG A 195 -35.63 34.65 49.29
C ARG A 195 -36.78 35.67 49.30
N LYS A 196 -37.50 35.85 48.21
CA LYS A 196 -38.64 36.75 48.11
C LYS A 196 -39.92 36.19 48.72
N GLU A 197 -40.03 34.84 48.79
CA GLU A 197 -41.20 34.20 49.43
C GLU A 197 -41.10 34.09 50.97
N SER A 198 -39.92 34.31 51.55
CA SER A 198 -39.67 34.22 53.00
C SER A 198 -39.81 35.63 53.70
N GLU A 199 -39.99 36.70 52.91
CA GLU A 199 -40.17 38.09 53.44
C GLU A 199 -41.60 38.63 53.26
N SER A 200 -42.58 37.80 52.88
CA SER A 200 -43.99 38.07 52.84
C SER A 200 -44.70 37.20 53.87
#